data_60d9802fb5e774a51d63960ce36043d9
#
_entry.id   60d9802fb5e774a51d63960ce36043d9
#
_cell.length_a   1.000
_cell.length_b   1.000
_cell.length_c   1.000
_cell.angle_alpha   90.00
_cell.angle_beta   90.00
_cell.angle_gamma   90.00
#
_symmetry.space_group_name_H-M   'P 1'
#
loop_
_entity.id
_entity.type
_entity.pdbx_description
1 polymer ?
#
loop_
_entity_poly.entity_id
_entity_poly.type
_entity_poly.pdbx_seq_one_letter_code
_entity_poly.pdbx_strand_id
1 'polypeptide(L)'
;MIGIIDYGMGNLRSVQKAIEYLGGRACISSDQRELDGCEKLILPGVGSFAAGMKNLNDTGLASYIVRRVQNTPLLGICLGMQFLLQESEEEGVNAGLGLIGGRVVRFTEGKIPHIGWNSVEEMRSPLFAGIPSETEFYFVHSYYADTTDEFTIGKTEYYRVYASAVGRGNVYGVQFHPEKSGAAGLQLLRNYMQL
;
A
#
# COMPACT_ATOMS: atom_id res chain seq x y z
N MET A 1 8.83 16.75 -1.56
CA MET A 1 9.63 15.61 -1.04
C MET A 1 8.68 14.53 -0.52
N ILE A 2 9.02 13.24 -0.70
CA ILE A 2 8.20 12.10 -0.25
C ILE A 2 8.83 11.50 1.01
N GLY A 3 8.03 11.31 2.07
CA GLY A 3 8.43 10.60 3.27
C GLY A 3 8.10 9.12 3.18
N ILE A 4 9.09 8.25 3.30
CA ILE A 4 8.91 6.80 3.40
C ILE A 4 8.97 6.45 4.89
N ILE A 5 7.85 5.95 5.41
CA ILE A 5 7.69 5.69 6.84
C ILE A 5 8.50 4.45 7.23
N ASP A 6 9.44 4.63 8.15
CA ASP A 6 10.26 3.56 8.72
C ASP A 6 9.72 3.15 10.10
N TYR A 7 9.03 2.03 10.15
CA TYR A 7 8.57 1.42 11.40
C TYR A 7 9.33 0.11 11.71
N GLY A 8 10.51 -0.06 11.11
CA GLY A 8 11.39 -1.21 11.30
C GLY A 8 11.12 -2.40 10.36
N MET A 9 10.17 -2.27 9.42
CA MET A 9 9.83 -3.30 8.44
C MET A 9 9.55 -2.67 7.08
N GLY A 10 9.86 -3.38 6.00
CA GLY A 10 9.54 -2.93 4.65
C GLY A 10 10.73 -2.88 3.71
N ASN A 11 10.42 -2.83 2.40
CA ASN A 11 11.43 -2.70 1.35
C ASN A 11 11.73 -1.22 1.06
N LEU A 12 12.11 -0.47 2.13
CA LEU A 12 12.23 0.99 2.13
C LEU A 12 13.17 1.51 1.04
N ARG A 13 14.34 0.87 0.90
CA ARG A 13 15.37 1.30 -0.05
C ARG A 13 14.96 1.11 -1.51
N SER A 14 14.22 0.06 -1.83
CA SER A 14 13.75 -0.17 -3.20
C SER A 14 12.70 0.88 -3.60
N VAL A 15 11.80 1.24 -2.68
CA VAL A 15 10.84 2.32 -2.91
C VAL A 15 11.57 3.66 -3.06
N GLN A 16 12.54 3.96 -2.20
CA GLN A 16 13.34 5.18 -2.30
C GLN A 16 14.02 5.28 -3.66
N LYS A 17 14.74 4.21 -4.07
CA LYS A 17 15.43 4.18 -5.37
C LYS A 17 14.47 4.36 -6.56
N ALA A 18 13.27 3.79 -6.49
CA ALA A 18 12.27 3.96 -7.54
C ALA A 18 11.81 5.43 -7.66
N ILE A 19 11.57 6.11 -6.52
CA ILE A 19 11.22 7.53 -6.50
C ILE A 19 12.39 8.40 -7.03
N GLU A 20 13.62 8.12 -6.59
CA GLU A 20 14.82 8.84 -7.04
C GLU A 20 15.10 8.62 -8.54
N TYR A 21 14.90 7.40 -9.04
CA TYR A 21 15.00 7.09 -10.48
C TYR A 21 14.01 7.90 -11.32
N LEU A 22 12.84 8.22 -10.77
CA LEU A 22 11.83 9.07 -11.41
C LEU A 22 12.13 10.57 -11.29
N GLY A 23 13.28 10.95 -10.71
CA GLY A 23 13.68 12.34 -10.48
C GLY A 23 13.07 12.98 -9.23
N GLY A 24 12.38 12.18 -8.39
CA GLY A 24 11.83 12.64 -7.11
C GLY A 24 12.87 12.67 -6.00
N ARG A 25 12.51 13.33 -4.89
CA ARG A 25 13.28 13.28 -3.64
C ARG A 25 12.51 12.53 -2.59
N ALA A 26 13.16 11.57 -1.92
CA ALA A 26 12.55 10.77 -0.85
C ALA A 26 13.47 10.71 0.36
N CYS A 27 12.90 10.77 1.56
CA CYS A 27 13.57 10.46 2.81
C CYS A 27 12.95 9.23 3.46
N ILE A 28 13.75 8.41 4.12
CA ILE A 28 13.29 7.31 4.96
C ILE A 28 13.43 7.79 6.39
N SER A 29 12.34 7.81 7.16
CA SER A 29 12.38 8.30 8.53
C SER A 29 11.31 7.65 9.41
N SER A 30 11.64 7.50 10.69
CA SER A 30 10.72 7.22 11.80
C SER A 30 10.42 8.49 12.63
N ASP A 31 11.14 9.58 12.39
CA ASP A 31 10.93 10.85 13.11
C ASP A 31 9.75 11.61 12.48
N GLN A 32 8.70 11.82 13.27
CA GLN A 32 7.49 12.54 12.84
C GLN A 32 7.79 13.96 12.37
N ARG A 33 8.79 14.64 12.93
CA ARG A 33 9.18 16.02 12.54
C ARG A 33 9.78 16.03 11.13
N GLU A 34 10.59 15.04 10.78
CA GLU A 34 11.11 14.89 9.42
C GLU A 34 9.99 14.59 8.43
N LEU A 35 9.07 13.69 8.81
CA LEU A 35 7.90 13.34 8.00
C LEU A 35 6.92 14.50 7.82
N ASP A 36 6.83 15.42 8.80
CA ASP A 36 6.01 16.64 8.69
C ASP A 36 6.48 17.58 7.57
N GLY A 37 7.77 17.56 7.24
CA GLY A 37 8.34 18.29 6.12
C GLY A 37 8.05 17.67 4.75
N CYS A 38 7.35 16.52 4.68
CA CYS A 38 7.06 15.83 3.45
C CYS A 38 5.64 16.17 2.93
N GLU A 39 5.54 16.32 1.62
CA GLU A 39 4.29 16.62 0.92
C GLU A 39 3.40 15.39 0.74
N LYS A 40 4.00 14.22 0.71
CA LYS A 40 3.35 12.91 0.53
C LYS A 40 4.07 11.87 1.37
N LEU A 41 3.34 10.81 1.76
CA LEU A 41 3.85 9.72 2.55
C LEU A 41 3.68 8.38 1.82
N ILE A 42 4.66 7.49 1.97
CA ILE A 42 4.54 6.09 1.56
C ILE A 42 4.71 5.22 2.79
N LEU A 43 3.81 4.25 2.96
CA LEU A 43 3.86 3.22 3.99
C LEU A 43 4.14 1.86 3.31
N PRO A 44 5.40 1.47 3.13
CA PRO A 44 5.75 0.15 2.64
C PRO A 44 5.51 -0.89 3.74
N GLY A 45 5.35 -2.16 3.36
CA GLY A 45 5.27 -3.21 4.36
C GLY A 45 5.61 -4.58 3.79
N VAL A 46 6.29 -5.39 4.60
CA VAL A 46 6.53 -6.82 4.38
C VAL A 46 6.50 -7.53 5.74
N GLY A 47 6.20 -8.84 5.75
CA GLY A 47 6.13 -9.63 6.98
C GLY A 47 4.70 -9.80 7.47
N SER A 48 4.48 -9.92 8.81
CA SER A 48 3.16 -10.16 9.38
C SER A 48 2.45 -8.88 9.79
N PHE A 49 1.12 -8.89 9.68
CA PHE A 49 0.27 -7.77 10.04
C PHE A 49 0.39 -7.40 11.53
N ALA A 50 0.33 -8.40 12.42
CA ALA A 50 0.39 -8.17 13.86
C ALA A 50 1.72 -7.52 14.29
N ALA A 51 2.85 -8.02 13.77
CA ALA A 51 4.17 -7.46 14.09
C ALA A 51 4.32 -6.03 13.56
N GLY A 52 3.84 -5.76 12.35
CA GLY A 52 3.90 -4.42 11.77
C GLY A 52 3.03 -3.41 12.50
N MET A 53 1.79 -3.76 12.84
CA MET A 53 0.92 -2.88 13.63
C MET A 53 1.47 -2.65 15.03
N LYS A 54 2.08 -3.67 15.65
CA LYS A 54 2.78 -3.50 16.93
C LYS A 54 3.87 -2.44 16.82
N ASN A 55 4.74 -2.54 15.81
CA ASN A 55 5.83 -1.57 15.59
C ASN A 55 5.29 -0.15 15.34
N LEU A 56 4.24 -0.01 14.52
CA LEU A 56 3.59 1.28 14.26
C LEU A 56 3.02 1.89 15.54
N ASN A 57 2.44 1.08 16.43
CA ASN A 57 1.90 1.55 17.70
C ASN A 57 3.01 1.91 18.69
N ASP A 58 4.01 1.06 18.86
CA ASP A 58 5.12 1.27 19.80
C ASP A 58 5.91 2.55 19.47
N THR A 59 6.02 2.89 18.20
CA THR A 59 6.70 4.13 17.73
C THR A 59 5.78 5.34 17.68
N GLY A 60 4.49 5.18 17.93
CA GLY A 60 3.49 6.25 17.79
C GLY A 60 3.18 6.65 16.34
N LEU A 61 3.74 5.93 15.36
CA LEU A 61 3.52 6.21 13.93
C LEU A 61 2.09 5.88 13.48
N ALA A 62 1.41 4.91 14.12
CA ALA A 62 0.01 4.62 13.80
C ALA A 62 -0.89 5.85 14.00
N SER A 63 -0.85 6.45 15.19
CA SER A 63 -1.64 7.66 15.49
C SER A 63 -1.18 8.87 14.67
N TYR A 64 0.11 8.96 14.37
CA TYR A 64 0.66 10.00 13.49
C TYR A 64 0.07 9.89 12.08
N ILE A 65 0.09 8.71 11.47
CA ILE A 65 -0.45 8.47 10.13
C ILE A 65 -1.93 8.87 10.07
N VAL A 66 -2.75 8.40 11.03
CA VAL A 66 -4.19 8.70 11.06
C VAL A 66 -4.48 10.21 11.11
N ARG A 67 -3.68 10.97 11.85
CA ARG A 67 -3.80 12.44 11.86
C ARG A 67 -3.31 13.07 10.56
N ARG A 68 -2.17 12.60 10.06
CA ARG A 68 -1.46 13.24 8.94
C ARG A 68 -2.21 13.12 7.61
N VAL A 69 -2.91 12.02 7.38
CA VAL A 69 -3.66 11.76 6.13
C VAL A 69 -4.86 12.69 5.93
N GLN A 70 -5.25 13.47 6.92
CA GLN A 70 -6.30 14.49 6.74
C GLN A 70 -5.89 15.54 5.69
N ASN A 71 -4.59 15.84 5.59
CA ASN A 71 -4.06 16.88 4.70
C ASN A 71 -2.87 16.42 3.85
N THR A 72 -2.47 15.16 3.92
CA THR A 72 -1.29 14.64 3.22
C THR A 72 -1.62 13.32 2.55
N PRO A 73 -1.37 13.17 1.25
CA PRO A 73 -1.55 11.90 0.56
C PRO A 73 -0.69 10.79 1.15
N LEU A 74 -1.27 9.59 1.27
CA LEU A 74 -0.61 8.37 1.72
C LEU A 74 -0.79 7.26 0.70
N LEU A 75 0.29 6.56 0.36
CA LEU A 75 0.28 5.33 -0.42
C LEU A 75 0.77 4.16 0.43
N GLY A 76 -0.12 3.21 0.74
CA GLY A 76 0.23 1.92 1.32
C GLY A 76 0.67 0.93 0.25
N ILE A 77 1.80 0.22 0.44
CA ILE A 77 2.31 -0.78 -0.50
C ILE A 77 2.34 -2.14 0.18
N CYS A 78 1.69 -3.13 -0.41
CA CYS A 78 1.58 -4.52 0.03
C CYS A 78 1.03 -4.60 1.47
N LEU A 79 1.80 -5.03 2.45
CA LEU A 79 1.38 -5.02 3.86
C LEU A 79 1.00 -3.60 4.34
N GLY A 80 1.66 -2.56 3.81
CA GLY A 80 1.29 -1.18 4.07
C GLY A 80 -0.12 -0.81 3.61
N MET A 81 -0.60 -1.38 2.49
CA MET A 81 -2.01 -1.27 2.09
C MET A 81 -2.92 -1.99 3.09
N GLN A 82 -2.54 -3.19 3.52
CA GLN A 82 -3.34 -3.98 4.45
C GLN A 82 -3.54 -3.25 5.79
N PHE A 83 -2.52 -2.54 6.29
CA PHE A 83 -2.66 -1.72 7.50
C PHE A 83 -3.71 -0.62 7.40
N LEU A 84 -4.06 -0.17 6.19
CA LEU A 84 -5.07 0.89 6.00
C LEU A 84 -6.48 0.41 6.38
N LEU A 85 -6.74 -0.92 6.33
CA LEU A 85 -8.03 -1.50 6.62
C LEU A 85 -8.36 -1.45 8.14
N GLN A 86 -9.58 -1.83 8.49
CA GLN A 86 -10.03 -1.80 9.88
C GLN A 86 -9.38 -2.89 10.73
N GLU A 87 -9.21 -4.09 10.16
CA GLU A 87 -8.67 -5.25 10.87
C GLU A 87 -8.06 -6.30 9.92
N SER A 88 -7.32 -7.22 10.48
CA SER A 88 -6.80 -8.42 9.83
C SER A 88 -7.06 -9.66 10.66
N GLU A 89 -7.36 -10.79 9.99
CA GLU A 89 -7.49 -12.10 10.63
C GLU A 89 -6.16 -12.87 10.74
N GLU A 90 -5.04 -12.27 10.30
CA GLU A 90 -3.73 -12.90 10.38
C GLU A 90 -3.30 -13.10 11.83
N GLU A 91 -3.08 -14.39 12.22
CA GLU A 91 -2.71 -14.77 13.60
C GLU A 91 -3.71 -14.27 14.67
N GLY A 92 -5.01 -14.24 14.34
CA GLY A 92 -6.07 -13.69 15.19
C GLY A 92 -6.55 -12.32 14.70
N VAL A 93 -7.53 -11.75 15.38
CA VAL A 93 -8.07 -10.43 14.99
C VAL A 93 -7.14 -9.33 15.49
N ASN A 94 -6.54 -8.61 14.55
CA ASN A 94 -5.64 -7.48 14.81
C ASN A 94 -6.20 -6.21 14.19
N ALA A 95 -6.34 -5.14 14.99
CA ALA A 95 -6.81 -3.85 14.50
C ALA A 95 -5.78 -3.21 13.55
N GLY A 96 -6.28 -2.65 12.44
CA GLY A 96 -5.52 -1.81 11.51
C GLY A 96 -5.65 -0.32 11.81
N LEU A 97 -5.32 0.53 10.84
CA LEU A 97 -5.43 1.98 10.97
C LEU A 97 -6.87 2.50 10.77
N GLY A 98 -7.78 1.68 10.22
CA GLY A 98 -9.19 2.04 10.01
C GLY A 98 -9.43 3.18 9.02
N LEU A 99 -8.50 3.45 8.13
CA LEU A 99 -8.61 4.51 7.12
C LEU A 99 -9.47 4.10 5.91
N ILE A 100 -9.50 2.80 5.63
CA ILE A 100 -10.31 2.15 4.58
C ILE A 100 -11.25 1.14 5.26
N GLY A 101 -12.52 1.13 4.86
CA GLY A 101 -13.49 0.13 5.34
C GLY A 101 -13.17 -1.26 4.80
N GLY A 102 -13.39 -2.29 5.64
CA GLY A 102 -13.13 -3.69 5.29
C GLY A 102 -12.06 -4.32 6.17
N ARG A 103 -11.69 -5.54 5.82
CA ARG A 103 -10.75 -6.37 6.59
C ARG A 103 -9.76 -7.11 5.68
N VAL A 104 -8.68 -7.57 6.25
CA VAL A 104 -7.68 -8.40 5.58
C VAL A 104 -7.97 -9.86 5.91
N VAL A 105 -8.18 -10.67 4.87
CA VAL A 105 -8.54 -12.08 4.99
C VAL A 105 -7.58 -12.98 4.21
N ARG A 106 -7.44 -14.24 4.61
CA ARG A 106 -6.55 -15.19 3.95
C ARG A 106 -7.20 -15.79 2.70
N PHE A 107 -6.40 -16.05 1.66
CA PHE A 107 -6.82 -16.93 0.58
C PHE A 107 -7.06 -18.34 1.12
N THR A 108 -8.14 -18.97 0.68
CA THR A 108 -8.52 -20.35 1.06
C THR A 108 -8.38 -21.32 -0.11
N GLU A 109 -8.14 -20.80 -1.32
CA GLU A 109 -8.04 -21.55 -2.55
C GLU A 109 -6.75 -21.23 -3.31
N GLY A 110 -6.29 -22.14 -4.14
CA GLY A 110 -5.13 -21.96 -4.98
C GLY A 110 -3.80 -22.17 -4.26
N LYS A 111 -2.72 -21.77 -4.95
CA LYS A 111 -1.37 -21.81 -4.38
C LYS A 111 -1.16 -20.59 -3.48
N ILE A 112 -0.93 -20.80 -2.21
CA ILE A 112 -0.72 -19.74 -1.22
C ILE A 112 0.75 -19.80 -0.75
N PRO A 113 1.49 -18.68 -0.81
CA PRO A 113 1.08 -17.34 -1.24
C PRO A 113 0.86 -17.18 -2.75
N HIS A 114 0.05 -16.19 -3.15
CA HIS A 114 0.01 -15.66 -4.52
C HIS A 114 1.35 -14.97 -4.78
N ILE A 115 2.17 -15.55 -5.66
CA ILE A 115 3.47 -15.01 -6.04
C ILE A 115 3.55 -14.98 -7.56
N GLY A 116 3.86 -13.83 -8.12
CA GLY A 116 4.08 -13.64 -9.54
C GLY A 116 3.43 -12.41 -10.12
N TRP A 117 3.44 -12.34 -11.44
CA TRP A 117 2.80 -11.29 -12.20
C TRP A 117 1.32 -11.63 -12.39
N ASN A 118 0.46 -10.65 -12.21
CA ASN A 118 -0.97 -10.80 -12.44
C ASN A 118 -1.57 -9.45 -12.84
N SER A 119 -2.67 -9.49 -13.59
CA SER A 119 -3.34 -8.31 -14.10
C SER A 119 -4.12 -7.55 -13.04
N VAL A 120 -4.18 -6.23 -13.21
CA VAL A 120 -5.08 -5.35 -12.47
C VAL A 120 -6.10 -4.78 -13.44
N GLU A 121 -7.35 -4.93 -13.10
CA GLU A 121 -8.51 -4.51 -13.86
C GLU A 121 -9.30 -3.44 -13.11
N GLU A 122 -10.29 -2.84 -13.78
CA GLU A 122 -11.18 -1.82 -13.20
C GLU A 122 -10.44 -0.69 -12.47
N MET A 123 -9.33 -0.23 -13.03
CA MET A 123 -8.53 0.84 -12.46
C MET A 123 -9.26 2.19 -12.52
N ARG A 124 -9.74 2.67 -11.37
CA ARG A 124 -10.67 3.81 -11.25
C ARG A 124 -10.07 4.97 -10.45
N SER A 125 -8.79 5.29 -10.63
CA SER A 125 -8.13 6.33 -9.84
C SER A 125 -7.10 7.07 -10.68
N PRO A 126 -6.85 8.37 -10.42
CA PRO A 126 -5.72 9.09 -11.02
C PRO A 126 -4.37 8.40 -10.78
N LEU A 127 -4.26 7.55 -9.74
CA LEU A 127 -3.07 6.71 -9.51
C LEU A 127 -2.73 5.83 -10.71
N PHE A 128 -3.71 5.42 -11.50
CA PHE A 128 -3.54 4.57 -12.70
C PHE A 128 -3.55 5.35 -14.01
N ALA A 129 -3.45 6.67 -14.00
CA ALA A 129 -3.48 7.48 -15.22
C ALA A 129 -2.42 7.02 -16.22
N GLY A 130 -2.84 6.75 -17.46
CA GLY A 130 -1.96 6.28 -18.55
C GLY A 130 -1.50 4.82 -18.43
N ILE A 131 -2.02 4.06 -17.47
CA ILE A 131 -1.76 2.62 -17.35
C ILE A 131 -2.96 1.87 -17.96
N PRO A 132 -2.77 1.05 -19.01
CA PRO A 132 -3.85 0.28 -19.63
C PRO A 132 -4.49 -0.71 -18.64
N SER A 133 -5.79 -0.99 -18.79
CA SER A 133 -6.44 -2.09 -18.09
C SER A 133 -5.75 -3.42 -18.40
N GLU A 134 -5.84 -4.38 -17.47
CA GLU A 134 -5.17 -5.68 -17.57
C GLU A 134 -3.63 -5.62 -17.56
N THR A 135 -3.06 -4.47 -17.16
CA THR A 135 -1.61 -4.38 -16.97
C THR A 135 -1.18 -5.26 -15.80
N GLU A 136 -0.11 -6.02 -16.02
CA GLU A 136 0.44 -6.91 -14.99
C GLU A 136 1.35 -6.18 -14.02
N PHE A 137 1.19 -6.53 -12.73
CA PHE A 137 2.03 -6.09 -11.61
C PHE A 137 2.55 -7.29 -10.83
N TYR A 138 3.59 -7.10 -10.05
CA TYR A 138 4.20 -8.16 -9.25
C TYR A 138 3.55 -8.25 -7.87
N PHE A 139 3.03 -9.44 -7.55
CA PHE A 139 2.37 -9.79 -6.29
C PHE A 139 3.19 -10.78 -5.47
N VAL A 140 3.13 -10.66 -4.15
CA VAL A 140 3.62 -11.66 -3.20
C VAL A 140 2.85 -11.50 -1.87
N HIS A 141 1.75 -12.26 -1.71
CA HIS A 141 0.90 -12.14 -0.51
C HIS A 141 0.04 -13.39 -0.28
N SER A 142 -0.32 -13.64 0.98
CA SER A 142 -1.22 -14.72 1.39
C SER A 142 -2.60 -14.22 1.83
N TYR A 143 -2.70 -12.91 2.09
CA TYR A 143 -3.89 -12.22 2.55
C TYR A 143 -4.27 -11.12 1.57
N TYR A 144 -5.55 -10.79 1.48
CA TYR A 144 -6.07 -9.77 0.57
C TYR A 144 -7.12 -8.89 1.27
N ALA A 145 -7.40 -7.74 0.70
CA ALA A 145 -8.42 -6.81 1.17
C ALA A 145 -9.83 -7.32 0.77
N ASP A 146 -10.65 -7.65 1.77
CA ASP A 146 -12.09 -7.89 1.65
C ASP A 146 -12.81 -6.59 1.99
N THR A 147 -13.19 -5.86 0.95
CA THR A 147 -13.79 -4.52 1.05
C THR A 147 -14.86 -4.31 0.01
N THR A 148 -15.58 -3.19 0.10
CA THR A 148 -16.66 -2.83 -0.82
C THR A 148 -16.15 -2.13 -2.08
N ASP A 149 -16.99 -2.08 -3.12
CA ASP A 149 -16.69 -1.34 -4.35
C ASP A 149 -16.45 0.16 -4.11
N GLU A 150 -16.99 0.73 -3.04
CA GLU A 150 -16.75 2.12 -2.64
C GLU A 150 -15.27 2.42 -2.41
N PHE A 151 -14.53 1.47 -1.85
CA PHE A 151 -13.11 1.61 -1.55
C PHE A 151 -12.20 0.94 -2.58
N THR A 152 -12.76 0.15 -3.50
CA THR A 152 -11.99 -0.59 -4.51
C THR A 152 -11.68 0.31 -5.70
N ILE A 153 -10.38 0.53 -5.97
CA ILE A 153 -9.90 1.31 -7.11
C ILE A 153 -9.13 0.49 -8.15
N GLY A 154 -9.01 -0.80 -7.93
CA GLY A 154 -8.46 -1.80 -8.85
C GLY A 154 -8.71 -3.20 -8.35
N LYS A 155 -8.99 -4.13 -9.27
CA LYS A 155 -9.31 -5.52 -8.98
C LYS A 155 -8.33 -6.47 -9.65
N THR A 156 -8.15 -7.62 -9.06
CA THR A 156 -7.35 -8.73 -9.61
C THR A 156 -8.09 -10.04 -9.39
N GLU A 157 -8.01 -10.95 -10.37
CA GLU A 157 -8.53 -12.31 -10.22
C GLU A 157 -7.38 -13.26 -9.86
N TYR A 158 -7.54 -13.97 -8.74
CA TYR A 158 -6.69 -15.07 -8.31
C TYR A 158 -7.54 -16.08 -7.54
N TYR A 159 -8.08 -17.09 -8.24
CA TYR A 159 -9.13 -18.01 -7.78
C TYR A 159 -10.42 -17.31 -7.33
N ARG A 160 -10.36 -16.04 -7.04
CA ARG A 160 -11.47 -15.13 -6.78
C ARG A 160 -11.07 -13.71 -7.19
N VAL A 161 -12.06 -12.89 -7.45
CA VAL A 161 -11.85 -11.45 -7.64
C VAL A 161 -11.74 -10.77 -6.28
N TYR A 162 -10.72 -9.93 -6.09
CA TYR A 162 -10.48 -9.18 -4.86
C TYR A 162 -9.97 -7.75 -5.15
N ALA A 163 -10.08 -6.87 -4.17
CA ALA A 163 -9.54 -5.53 -4.26
C ALA A 163 -8.00 -5.57 -4.17
N SER A 164 -7.31 -5.42 -5.29
CA SER A 164 -5.85 -5.32 -5.36
C SER A 164 -5.34 -3.88 -5.26
N ALA A 165 -6.24 -2.92 -5.34
CA ALA A 165 -5.98 -1.53 -5.00
C ALA A 165 -7.19 -0.91 -4.33
N VAL A 166 -6.94 -0.10 -3.30
CA VAL A 166 -7.96 0.57 -2.50
C VAL A 166 -7.70 2.07 -2.42
N GLY A 167 -8.76 2.86 -2.22
CA GLY A 167 -8.61 4.32 -2.08
C GLY A 167 -9.79 5.00 -1.44
N ARG A 168 -9.51 6.07 -0.68
CA ARG A 168 -10.49 6.97 -0.09
C ARG A 168 -9.86 8.34 0.16
N GLY A 169 -10.37 9.37 -0.50
CA GLY A 169 -9.80 10.72 -0.36
C GLY A 169 -8.30 10.74 -0.70
N ASN A 170 -7.47 11.11 0.26
CA ASN A 170 -6.01 11.17 0.10
C ASN A 170 -5.28 9.85 0.40
N VAL A 171 -6.02 8.79 0.74
CA VAL A 171 -5.45 7.50 1.13
C VAL A 171 -5.57 6.52 -0.03
N TYR A 172 -4.45 5.96 -0.45
CA TYR A 172 -4.33 4.97 -1.51
C TYR A 172 -3.58 3.75 -1.00
N GLY A 173 -3.90 2.58 -1.52
CA GLY A 173 -3.17 1.37 -1.23
C GLY A 173 -3.14 0.44 -2.44
N VAL A 174 -2.02 -0.26 -2.62
CA VAL A 174 -1.86 -1.29 -3.65
C VAL A 174 -1.28 -2.57 -3.04
N GLN A 175 -1.85 -3.73 -3.39
CA GLN A 175 -1.40 -5.02 -2.88
C GLN A 175 -0.11 -5.50 -3.55
N PHE A 176 0.09 -5.12 -4.79
CA PHE A 176 1.30 -5.42 -5.54
C PHE A 176 2.45 -4.47 -5.15
N HIS A 177 3.64 -4.78 -5.64
CA HIS A 177 4.85 -4.01 -5.41
C HIS A 177 5.18 -3.13 -6.65
N PRO A 178 4.79 -1.85 -6.69
CA PRO A 178 5.09 -1.01 -7.85
C PRO A 178 6.60 -0.85 -8.08
N GLU A 179 7.41 -0.85 -7.01
CA GLU A 179 8.88 -0.77 -7.09
C GLU A 179 9.52 -2.02 -7.72
N LYS A 180 8.72 -3.09 -7.95
CA LYS A 180 9.14 -4.34 -8.60
C LYS A 180 8.37 -4.63 -9.90
N SER A 181 7.47 -3.75 -10.29
CA SER A 181 6.54 -3.95 -11.41
C SER A 181 6.97 -3.25 -12.71
N GLY A 182 8.27 -3.04 -12.92
CA GLY A 182 8.81 -2.51 -14.16
C GLY A 182 8.23 -1.14 -14.54
N ALA A 183 7.97 -0.94 -15.83
CA ALA A 183 7.50 0.36 -16.34
C ALA A 183 6.13 0.76 -15.80
N ALA A 184 5.21 -0.19 -15.64
CA ALA A 184 3.87 0.07 -15.11
C ALA A 184 3.92 0.53 -13.65
N GLY A 185 4.73 -0.14 -12.83
CA GLY A 185 4.93 0.25 -11.44
C GLY A 185 5.59 1.62 -11.30
N LEU A 186 6.59 1.92 -12.14
CA LEU A 186 7.21 3.24 -12.19
C LEU A 186 6.22 4.33 -12.64
N GLN A 187 5.33 4.03 -13.60
CA GLN A 187 4.28 4.96 -14.01
C GLN A 187 3.31 5.24 -12.86
N LEU A 188 2.90 4.23 -12.11
CA LEU A 188 2.04 4.38 -10.93
C LEU A 188 2.72 5.28 -9.87
N LEU A 189 3.98 5.03 -9.56
CA LEU A 189 4.74 5.87 -8.62
C LEU A 189 4.87 7.31 -9.12
N ARG A 190 5.11 7.51 -10.43
CA ARG A 190 5.12 8.85 -11.04
C ARG A 190 3.78 9.55 -10.88
N ASN A 191 2.66 8.86 -11.13
CA ASN A 191 1.33 9.40 -10.93
C ASN A 191 1.12 9.81 -9.47
N TYR A 192 1.50 8.96 -8.52
CA TYR A 192 1.43 9.27 -7.10
C TYR A 192 2.24 10.54 -6.73
N MET A 193 3.42 10.71 -7.33
CA MET A 193 4.23 11.92 -7.12
C MET A 193 3.52 13.20 -7.60
N GLN A 194 2.60 13.10 -8.54
CA GLN A 194 1.89 14.21 -9.16
C GLN A 194 0.52 14.51 -8.55
N LEU A 195 -0.05 13.58 -7.76
CA LEU A 195 -1.29 13.82 -6.98
C LEU A 195 -1.08 14.93 -5.95
#